data_3a18ce9056eb5d04e1a16fbb5298bc6e
#
_entry.id   3a18ce9056eb5d04e1a16fbb5298bc6e
#
_cell.length_a   1.000
_cell.length_b   1.000
_cell.length_c   1.000
_cell.angle_alpha   90.00
_cell.angle_beta   90.00
_cell.angle_gamma   90.00
#
_symmetry.space_group_name_H-M   'P 1'
#
loop_
_entity.id
_entity.type
_entity.pdbx_description
1 polymer ?
#
loop_
_entity_poly.entity_id
_entity_poly.type
_entity_poly.pdbx_seq_one_letter_code
_entity_poly.pdbx_strand_id
1 'polypeptide(L)'
;MREPHPRSWLIRYIIGVFSLLLCSVLTKFSVEGKKNLPPSGPYILAPNHIDDVDPAPITAAVVKPITYLMAEDQIELPWYKAWGPWSYGVTLVNRSNLQISTIKNIQKQIQKNERICIFPEGTVKGEGLKEGKRGVAYFAIKNEIPIIPTAVIGTKGILEKIGSLKRESVKVIFGSPIFTSSGDNIDDITALTMKEIKKLLPEDY
;
A
#
# COMPACT_ATOMS: atom_id res chain seq x y z
N MET A 1 -18.97 15.89 -4.32
CA MET A 1 -18.76 14.89 -3.23
C MET A 1 -17.66 15.40 -2.31
N ARG A 2 -17.71 15.14 -0.99
CA ARG A 2 -16.62 15.54 -0.08
C ARG A 2 -15.40 14.66 -0.38
N GLU A 3 -14.20 15.24 -0.34
CA GLU A 3 -12.95 14.51 -0.55
C GLU A 3 -12.81 13.35 0.45
N PRO A 4 -12.31 12.19 0.03
CA PRO A 4 -12.10 11.05 0.92
C PRO A 4 -10.91 11.34 1.84
N HIS A 5 -11.20 11.68 3.09
CA HIS A 5 -10.16 11.83 4.12
C HIS A 5 -10.03 10.55 4.95
N PRO A 6 -8.84 10.26 5.52
CA PRO A 6 -8.66 9.11 6.41
C PRO A 6 -9.70 9.11 7.53
N ARG A 7 -10.41 7.99 7.68
CA ARG A 7 -11.41 7.81 8.73
C ARG A 7 -10.75 7.65 10.10
N SER A 8 -11.56 7.67 11.15
CA SER A 8 -11.07 7.45 12.51
C SER A 8 -10.35 6.09 12.63
N TRP A 9 -9.44 5.98 13.60
CA TRP A 9 -8.68 4.76 13.86
C TRP A 9 -9.59 3.54 14.03
N LEU A 10 -10.68 3.68 14.78
CA LEU A 10 -11.62 2.59 15.05
C LEU A 10 -12.30 2.07 13.77
N ILE A 11 -12.79 2.98 12.92
CA ILE A 11 -13.42 2.60 11.64
C ILE A 11 -12.44 1.84 10.77
N ARG A 12 -11.20 2.35 10.61
CA ARG A 12 -10.16 1.69 9.80
C ARG A 12 -9.77 0.32 10.37
N TYR A 13 -9.73 0.19 11.70
CA TYR A 13 -9.46 -1.09 12.36
C TYR A 13 -10.59 -2.10 12.08
N ILE A 14 -11.85 -1.71 12.23
CA ILE A 14 -13.02 -2.56 11.93
C ILE A 14 -12.98 -3.02 10.46
N ILE A 15 -12.70 -2.09 9.54
CA ILE A 15 -12.57 -2.45 8.11
C ILE A 15 -11.40 -3.41 7.90
N GLY A 16 -10.30 -3.25 8.62
CA GLY A 16 -9.15 -4.18 8.57
C GLY A 16 -9.53 -5.60 8.98
N VAL A 17 -10.25 -5.75 10.08
CA VAL A 17 -10.77 -7.05 10.55
C VAL A 17 -11.74 -7.65 9.53
N PHE A 18 -12.64 -6.84 8.99
CA PHE A 18 -13.60 -7.26 7.96
C PHE A 18 -12.89 -7.67 6.66
N SER A 19 -11.88 -6.91 6.22
CA SER A 19 -11.05 -7.27 5.06
C SER A 19 -10.33 -8.61 5.27
N LEU A 20 -9.81 -8.88 6.47
CA LEU A 20 -9.18 -10.15 6.79
C LEU A 20 -10.19 -11.30 6.70
N LEU A 21 -11.39 -11.11 7.24
CA LEU A 21 -12.46 -12.12 7.16
C LEU A 21 -12.85 -12.38 5.69
N LEU A 22 -13.09 -11.33 4.90
CA LEU A 22 -13.42 -11.45 3.48
C LEU A 22 -12.32 -12.16 2.68
N CYS A 23 -11.07 -11.72 2.81
CA CYS A 23 -9.95 -12.37 2.12
C CYS A 23 -9.85 -13.85 2.51
N SER A 24 -9.99 -14.18 3.80
CA SER A 24 -9.90 -15.54 4.31
C SER A 24 -11.04 -16.44 3.83
N VAL A 25 -12.25 -15.91 3.64
CA VAL A 25 -13.41 -16.66 3.16
C VAL A 25 -13.40 -16.80 1.64
N LEU A 26 -13.13 -15.69 0.92
CA LEU A 26 -13.27 -15.64 -0.54
C LEU A 26 -12.05 -16.17 -1.30
N THR A 27 -10.88 -16.20 -0.67
CA THR A 27 -9.62 -16.58 -1.31
C THR A 27 -8.82 -17.57 -0.45
N LYS A 28 -7.81 -18.20 -1.02
CA LYS A 28 -6.75 -18.89 -0.27
C LYS A 28 -5.74 -17.84 0.20
N PHE A 29 -6.14 -17.06 1.19
CA PHE A 29 -5.36 -15.94 1.68
C PHE A 29 -4.19 -16.39 2.54
N SER A 30 -2.99 -15.87 2.27
CA SER A 30 -1.79 -16.15 3.06
C SER A 30 -0.94 -14.89 3.25
N VAL A 31 -0.26 -14.82 4.39
CA VAL A 31 0.63 -13.71 4.75
C VAL A 31 1.98 -14.26 5.19
N GLU A 32 3.05 -13.78 4.57
CA GLU A 32 4.43 -14.13 4.92
C GLU A 32 5.19 -12.90 5.42
N GLY A 33 6.25 -13.12 6.20
CA GLY A 33 7.13 -12.06 6.66
C GLY A 33 6.51 -11.08 7.66
N LYS A 34 5.38 -11.38 8.29
CA LYS A 34 4.70 -10.48 9.25
C LYS A 34 5.61 -10.03 10.41
N LYS A 35 6.61 -10.83 10.76
CA LYS A 35 7.65 -10.50 11.76
C LYS A 35 8.52 -9.32 11.36
N ASN A 36 8.59 -8.98 10.07
CA ASN A 36 9.36 -7.87 9.54
C ASN A 36 8.65 -6.50 9.74
N LEU A 37 7.37 -6.53 10.11
CA LEU A 37 6.65 -5.30 10.43
C LEU A 37 7.08 -4.78 11.80
N PRO A 38 7.50 -3.51 11.93
CA PRO A 38 7.79 -2.91 13.21
C PRO A 38 6.60 -3.05 14.18
N PRO A 39 6.82 -3.49 15.42
CA PRO A 39 5.74 -3.69 16.40
C PRO A 39 5.04 -2.37 16.75
N SER A 40 5.78 -1.26 16.71
CA SER A 40 5.34 0.11 17.00
C SER A 40 6.05 1.12 16.11
N GLY A 41 5.56 2.36 16.11
CA GLY A 41 6.11 3.44 15.30
C GLY A 41 5.61 3.47 13.84
N PRO A 42 5.93 4.54 13.12
CA PRO A 42 5.60 4.69 11.72
C PRO A 42 6.53 3.88 10.84
N TYR A 43 6.03 3.44 9.70
CA TYR A 43 6.81 2.84 8.62
C TYR A 43 6.08 3.02 7.28
N ILE A 44 6.79 2.86 6.18
CA ILE A 44 6.20 2.90 4.85
C ILE A 44 6.13 1.49 4.28
N LEU A 45 4.92 1.04 3.95
CA LEU A 45 4.71 -0.12 3.09
C LEU A 45 4.90 0.30 1.64
N ALA A 46 5.75 -0.39 0.93
CA ALA A 46 6.04 -0.17 -0.49
C ALA A 46 5.65 -1.41 -1.31
N PRO A 47 4.36 -1.59 -1.67
CA PRO A 47 3.92 -2.74 -2.45
C PRO A 47 4.03 -2.53 -3.95
N ASN A 48 4.14 -3.65 -4.74
CA ASN A 48 3.81 -3.65 -6.15
C ASN A 48 2.32 -3.35 -6.37
N HIS A 49 1.92 -2.93 -7.58
CA HIS A 49 0.54 -2.53 -7.88
C HIS A 49 0.03 -3.13 -9.20
N ILE A 50 -0.81 -4.16 -9.10
CA ILE A 50 -1.35 -4.91 -10.24
C ILE A 50 -2.82 -4.58 -10.48
N ASP A 51 -3.59 -4.39 -9.40
CA ASP A 51 -5.04 -4.22 -9.47
C ASP A 51 -5.51 -3.17 -8.43
N ASP A 52 -6.62 -2.50 -8.72
CA ASP A 52 -7.23 -1.52 -7.82
C ASP A 52 -7.63 -2.11 -6.46
N VAL A 53 -7.75 -3.44 -6.37
CA VAL A 53 -8.09 -4.15 -5.11
C VAL A 53 -6.89 -4.45 -4.22
N ASP A 54 -5.65 -4.21 -4.65
CA ASP A 54 -4.44 -4.50 -3.88
C ASP A 54 -4.43 -3.93 -2.45
N PRO A 55 -5.02 -2.75 -2.17
CA PRO A 55 -5.13 -2.26 -0.81
C PRO A 55 -5.90 -3.18 0.14
N ALA A 56 -6.87 -3.96 -0.34
CA ALA A 56 -7.70 -4.83 0.49
C ALA A 56 -6.91 -5.97 1.16
N PRO A 57 -6.13 -6.81 0.43
CA PRO A 57 -5.30 -7.84 1.06
C PRO A 57 -4.17 -7.24 1.92
N ILE A 58 -3.62 -6.06 1.59
CA ILE A 58 -2.65 -5.38 2.47
C ILE A 58 -3.32 -4.98 3.79
N THR A 59 -4.51 -4.39 3.73
CA THR A 59 -5.31 -4.02 4.91
C THR A 59 -5.62 -5.26 5.75
N ALA A 60 -6.00 -6.37 5.11
CA ALA A 60 -6.24 -7.67 5.75
C ALA A 60 -4.98 -8.23 6.44
N ALA A 61 -3.81 -8.14 5.80
CA ALA A 61 -2.55 -8.66 6.33
C ALA A 61 -2.07 -7.88 7.55
N VAL A 62 -2.21 -6.56 7.54
CA VAL A 62 -1.74 -5.68 8.62
C VAL A 62 -2.77 -5.56 9.75
N VAL A 63 -4.05 -5.51 9.43
CA VAL A 63 -5.23 -5.28 10.30
C VAL A 63 -5.22 -3.89 10.99
N LYS A 64 -4.05 -3.39 11.37
CA LYS A 64 -3.89 -2.06 11.97
C LYS A 64 -4.12 -0.96 10.92
N PRO A 65 -4.65 0.21 11.31
CA PRO A 65 -4.87 1.32 10.38
C PRO A 65 -3.64 1.72 9.58
N ILE A 66 -3.84 1.91 8.28
CA ILE A 66 -2.83 2.32 7.31
C ILE A 66 -3.37 3.59 6.62
N THR A 67 -2.52 4.57 6.35
CA THR A 67 -2.87 5.71 5.49
C THR A 67 -2.41 5.41 4.07
N TYR A 68 -3.38 5.25 3.16
CA TYR A 68 -3.11 5.05 1.73
C TYR A 68 -3.00 6.39 1.02
N LEU A 69 -2.03 6.49 0.10
CA LEU A 69 -1.94 7.60 -0.83
C LEU A 69 -2.61 7.22 -2.14
N MET A 70 -3.52 8.05 -2.60
CA MET A 70 -4.25 7.88 -3.86
C MET A 70 -4.07 9.11 -4.74
N ALA A 71 -3.85 8.90 -6.02
CA ALA A 71 -3.74 10.02 -6.95
C ALA A 71 -5.09 10.69 -7.19
N GLU A 72 -5.10 12.02 -7.27
CA GLU A 72 -6.30 12.83 -7.51
C GLU A 72 -6.99 12.47 -8.83
N ASP A 73 -6.23 12.11 -9.85
CA ASP A 73 -6.74 11.68 -11.16
C ASP A 73 -7.41 10.30 -11.14
N GLN A 74 -7.37 9.59 -10.01
CA GLN A 74 -8.04 8.31 -9.81
C GLN A 74 -9.32 8.43 -8.95
N ILE A 75 -9.77 9.63 -8.65
CA ILE A 75 -11.00 9.84 -7.86
C ILE A 75 -12.27 9.40 -8.61
N GLU A 76 -12.24 9.45 -9.94
CA GLU A 76 -13.38 9.06 -10.81
C GLU A 76 -13.45 7.54 -10.98
N LEU A 77 -13.48 6.82 -9.87
CA LEU A 77 -13.69 5.37 -9.89
C LEU A 77 -15.18 5.04 -10.09
N PRO A 78 -15.50 3.95 -10.80
CA PRO A 78 -16.85 3.39 -10.79
C PRO A 78 -17.30 3.15 -9.35
N TRP A 79 -18.60 3.35 -9.06
CA TRP A 79 -19.15 3.29 -7.70
C TRP A 79 -18.76 2.01 -6.93
N TYR A 80 -18.69 0.87 -7.62
CA TYR A 80 -18.32 -0.43 -7.03
C TYR A 80 -16.84 -0.56 -6.67
N LYS A 81 -15.95 0.33 -7.18
CA LYS A 81 -14.55 0.44 -6.79
C LYS A 81 -14.32 1.59 -5.80
N ALA A 82 -15.14 2.62 -5.88
CA ALA A 82 -15.01 3.82 -5.06
C ALA A 82 -15.34 3.57 -3.57
N TRP A 83 -16.18 2.59 -3.25
CA TRP A 83 -16.62 2.34 -1.87
C TRP A 83 -15.45 2.07 -0.90
N GLY A 84 -14.41 1.37 -1.35
CA GLY A 84 -13.22 1.09 -0.53
C GLY A 84 -12.50 2.37 -0.10
N PRO A 85 -11.97 3.20 -1.03
CA PRO A 85 -11.36 4.49 -0.71
C PRO A 85 -12.28 5.42 0.10
N TRP A 86 -13.58 5.46 -0.20
CA TRP A 86 -14.53 6.31 0.51
C TRP A 86 -14.83 5.85 1.94
N SER A 87 -14.94 4.55 2.18
CA SER A 87 -15.24 4.01 3.50
C SER A 87 -14.02 4.02 4.42
N TYR A 88 -12.85 3.69 3.90
CA TYR A 88 -11.60 3.65 4.66
C TYR A 88 -10.96 5.04 4.81
N GLY A 89 -11.05 5.84 3.75
CA GLY A 89 -10.40 7.13 3.61
C GLY A 89 -8.96 7.01 3.13
N VAL A 90 -8.59 7.94 2.25
CA VAL A 90 -7.26 8.01 1.64
C VAL A 90 -6.73 9.43 1.71
N THR A 91 -5.44 9.62 1.54
CA THR A 91 -4.82 10.92 1.35
C THR A 91 -4.59 11.14 -0.15
N LEU A 92 -5.20 12.19 -0.69
CA LEU A 92 -5.07 12.51 -2.11
C LEU A 92 -3.72 13.17 -2.40
N VAL A 93 -3.15 12.79 -3.55
CA VAL A 93 -1.85 13.29 -4.02
C VAL A 93 -1.96 13.72 -5.48
N ASN A 94 -1.64 14.97 -5.76
CA ASN A 94 -1.46 15.43 -7.12
C ASN A 94 -0.08 14.99 -7.63
N ARG A 95 -0.07 14.12 -8.64
CA ARG A 95 1.18 13.54 -9.19
C ARG A 95 1.98 14.52 -10.04
N SER A 96 1.29 15.47 -10.69
CA SER A 96 1.90 16.44 -11.59
C SER A 96 2.51 17.62 -10.83
N ASN A 97 1.93 17.94 -9.68
CA ASN A 97 2.37 19.04 -8.82
C ASN A 97 2.17 18.66 -7.37
N LEU A 98 3.21 18.08 -6.76
CA LEU A 98 3.16 17.68 -5.35
C LEU A 98 3.08 18.94 -4.48
N GLN A 99 1.87 19.29 -4.07
CA GLN A 99 1.63 20.48 -3.27
C GLN A 99 2.30 20.38 -1.90
N ILE A 100 2.84 21.48 -1.40
CA ILE A 100 3.45 21.57 -0.07
C ILE A 100 2.46 21.13 1.02
N SER A 101 1.18 21.42 0.84
CA SER A 101 0.10 20.99 1.72
C SER A 101 0.00 19.45 1.84
N THR A 102 0.11 18.74 0.71
CA THR A 102 0.09 17.27 0.65
C THR A 102 1.30 16.68 1.40
N ILE A 103 2.50 17.22 1.15
CA ILE A 103 3.71 16.80 1.87
C ILE A 103 3.54 17.00 3.38
N LYS A 104 3.04 18.17 3.80
CA LYS A 104 2.76 18.46 5.21
C LYS A 104 1.73 17.52 5.82
N ASN A 105 0.69 17.16 5.07
CA ASN A 105 -0.32 16.22 5.53
C ASN A 105 0.26 14.82 5.74
N ILE A 106 1.07 14.31 4.82
CA ILE A 106 1.74 13.01 4.96
C ILE A 106 2.69 13.04 6.16
N GLN A 107 3.49 14.09 6.32
CA GLN A 107 4.38 14.25 7.47
C GLN A 107 3.61 14.26 8.80
N LYS A 108 2.47 14.96 8.85
CA LYS A 108 1.61 14.97 10.04
C LYS A 108 1.07 13.57 10.39
N GLN A 109 0.77 12.74 9.40
CA GLN A 109 0.36 11.35 9.64
C GLN A 109 1.52 10.52 10.20
N ILE A 110 2.72 10.66 9.64
CA ILE A 110 3.93 9.99 10.14
C ILE A 110 4.20 10.39 11.61
N GLN A 111 4.11 11.69 11.92
CA GLN A 111 4.29 12.19 13.29
C GLN A 111 3.24 11.66 14.29
N LYS A 112 2.07 11.25 13.81
CA LYS A 112 1.05 10.55 14.61
C LYS A 112 1.29 9.06 14.75
N ASN A 113 2.48 8.57 14.37
CA ASN A 113 2.84 7.16 14.34
C ASN A 113 1.94 6.30 13.41
N GLU A 114 1.37 6.91 12.37
CA GLU A 114 0.59 6.17 11.38
C GLU A 114 1.49 5.43 10.39
N ARG A 115 1.02 4.30 9.94
CA ARG A 115 1.61 3.49 8.87
C ARG A 115 1.16 4.06 7.55
N ILE A 116 2.09 4.27 6.64
CA ILE A 116 1.80 4.82 5.32
C ILE A 116 1.96 3.72 4.27
N CYS A 117 1.05 3.62 3.33
CA CYS A 117 1.20 2.75 2.17
C CYS A 117 1.33 3.62 0.91
N ILE A 118 2.44 3.46 0.22
CA ILE A 118 2.75 4.16 -1.03
C ILE A 118 3.14 3.12 -2.07
N PHE A 119 2.36 3.02 -3.13
CA PHE A 119 2.71 2.20 -4.28
C PHE A 119 3.82 2.90 -5.08
N PRO A 120 5.05 2.38 -5.08
CA PRO A 120 6.19 3.10 -5.68
C PRO A 120 6.04 3.28 -7.19
N GLU A 121 5.35 2.39 -7.88
CA GLU A 121 5.06 2.50 -9.32
C GLU A 121 4.15 3.68 -9.66
N GLY A 122 3.31 4.09 -8.72
CA GLY A 122 2.39 5.21 -8.85
C GLY A 122 1.27 5.00 -9.86
N THR A 123 1.05 3.81 -10.37
CA THR A 123 -0.02 3.48 -11.34
C THR A 123 -0.28 1.98 -11.35
N VAL A 124 -1.52 1.60 -11.66
CA VAL A 124 -2.02 0.21 -11.79
C VAL A 124 -1.90 -0.29 -13.24
N LYS A 125 -1.07 0.21 -14.11
CA LYS A 125 -1.11 -0.16 -15.54
C LYS A 125 0.00 -1.13 -15.95
N GLY A 126 -0.38 -2.23 -16.60
CA GLY A 126 0.49 -3.14 -17.36
C GLY A 126 0.95 -4.37 -16.59
N GLU A 127 1.77 -5.18 -17.23
CA GLU A 127 2.40 -6.39 -16.68
C GLU A 127 3.81 -6.07 -16.19
N GLY A 128 4.24 -6.81 -15.18
CA GLY A 128 5.56 -6.68 -14.57
C GLY A 128 5.73 -5.47 -13.66
N LEU A 129 6.80 -5.49 -12.88
CA LEU A 129 7.17 -4.43 -11.96
C LEU A 129 7.79 -3.25 -12.73
N LYS A 130 7.25 -2.05 -12.53
CA LYS A 130 7.71 -0.81 -13.18
C LYS A 130 8.79 -0.11 -12.38
N GLU A 131 9.35 0.94 -12.99
CA GLU A 131 10.28 1.83 -12.29
C GLU A 131 9.60 2.50 -11.11
N GLY A 132 10.33 2.55 -10.00
CA GLY A 132 9.86 3.19 -8.77
C GLY A 132 10.00 4.71 -8.84
N LYS A 133 9.00 5.41 -8.35
CA LYS A 133 9.05 6.86 -8.13
C LYS A 133 9.70 7.18 -6.79
N ARG A 134 10.37 8.31 -6.72
CA ARG A 134 11.15 8.79 -5.56
C ARG A 134 10.32 9.03 -4.28
N GLY A 135 8.99 9.01 -4.35
CA GLY A 135 8.10 9.38 -3.23
C GLY A 135 8.31 8.52 -1.97
N VAL A 136 8.46 7.20 -2.12
CA VAL A 136 8.72 6.28 -1.00
C VAL A 136 10.02 6.65 -0.29
N ALA A 137 11.12 6.75 -1.04
CA ALA A 137 12.44 7.08 -0.52
C ALA A 137 12.46 8.48 0.11
N TYR A 138 11.85 9.47 -0.55
CA TYR A 138 11.77 10.84 -0.03
C TYR A 138 11.15 10.91 1.36
N PHE A 139 9.98 10.30 1.55
CA PHE A 139 9.31 10.33 2.87
C PHE A 139 10.04 9.49 3.91
N ALA A 140 10.62 8.37 3.53
CA ALA A 140 11.37 7.52 4.44
C ALA A 140 12.63 8.23 4.96
N ILE A 141 13.47 8.74 4.08
CA ILE A 141 14.72 9.47 4.40
C ILE A 141 14.41 10.70 5.25
N LYS A 142 13.45 11.52 4.82
CA LYS A 142 13.10 12.77 5.52
C LYS A 142 12.61 12.56 6.94
N ASN A 143 12.02 11.42 7.24
CA ASN A 143 11.46 11.11 8.56
C ASN A 143 12.23 10.00 9.29
N GLU A 144 13.31 9.49 8.71
CA GLU A 144 14.15 8.41 9.23
C GLU A 144 13.33 7.18 9.68
N ILE A 145 12.37 6.78 8.83
CA ILE A 145 11.47 5.66 9.08
C ILE A 145 11.73 4.51 8.11
N PRO A 146 11.57 3.25 8.55
CA PRO A 146 11.84 2.11 7.69
C PRO A 146 10.83 1.97 6.54
N ILE A 147 11.33 1.51 5.39
CA ILE A 147 10.53 1.05 4.26
C ILE A 147 10.39 -0.47 4.37
N ILE A 148 9.18 -0.96 4.20
CA ILE A 148 8.89 -2.40 4.14
C ILE A 148 8.54 -2.75 2.70
N PRO A 149 9.49 -3.31 1.92
CA PRO A 149 9.18 -3.85 0.62
C PRO A 149 8.08 -4.90 0.74
N THR A 150 7.05 -4.80 -0.08
CA THR A 150 5.87 -5.67 0.07
C THR A 150 5.50 -6.24 -1.29
N ALA A 151 5.15 -7.52 -1.36
CA ALA A 151 4.56 -8.12 -2.54
C ALA A 151 3.10 -8.46 -2.31
N VAL A 152 2.26 -8.11 -3.30
CA VAL A 152 0.87 -8.54 -3.39
C VAL A 152 0.73 -9.38 -4.65
N ILE A 153 0.28 -10.63 -4.49
CA ILE A 153 0.24 -11.63 -5.56
C ILE A 153 -1.16 -12.23 -5.65
N GLY A 154 -1.65 -12.41 -6.87
CA GLY A 154 -2.91 -13.10 -7.15
C GLY A 154 -4.16 -12.21 -7.11
N THR A 155 -4.01 -10.90 -7.14
CA THR A 155 -5.12 -9.94 -7.15
C THR A 155 -5.63 -9.60 -8.55
N LYS A 156 -4.83 -9.81 -9.60
CA LYS A 156 -5.20 -9.49 -10.99
C LYS A 156 -6.52 -10.14 -11.40
N GLY A 157 -7.55 -9.32 -11.65
CA GLY A 157 -8.88 -9.77 -12.06
C GLY A 157 -9.59 -10.62 -10.99
N ILE A 158 -9.24 -10.48 -9.72
CA ILE A 158 -9.79 -11.30 -8.63
C ILE A 158 -11.29 -11.10 -8.46
N LEU A 159 -11.80 -9.87 -8.67
CA LEU A 159 -13.23 -9.58 -8.51
C LEU A 159 -14.11 -10.35 -9.51
N GLU A 160 -13.61 -10.60 -10.72
CA GLU A 160 -14.30 -11.37 -11.74
C GLU A 160 -14.34 -12.87 -11.40
N LYS A 161 -13.38 -13.33 -10.59
CA LYS A 161 -13.23 -14.72 -10.17
C LYS A 161 -13.89 -15.03 -8.82
N ILE A 162 -14.23 -13.98 -8.04
CA ILE A 162 -15.00 -14.14 -6.80
C ILE A 162 -16.38 -14.70 -7.15
N GLY A 163 -16.74 -15.82 -6.53
CA GLY A 163 -17.99 -16.53 -6.82
C GLY A 163 -17.80 -17.75 -7.72
N SER A 164 -16.60 -17.98 -8.27
CA SER A 164 -16.27 -19.28 -8.86
C SER A 164 -16.16 -20.33 -7.76
N LEU A 165 -16.41 -21.61 -8.10
CA LEU A 165 -16.26 -22.74 -7.15
C LEU A 165 -14.82 -22.93 -6.68
N LYS A 166 -13.84 -22.34 -7.38
CA LYS A 166 -12.41 -22.42 -7.06
C LYS A 166 -11.93 -21.13 -6.41
N ARG A 167 -11.52 -21.22 -5.15
CA ARG A 167 -10.92 -20.09 -4.44
C ARG A 167 -9.52 -19.80 -5.00
N GLU A 168 -9.30 -18.60 -5.49
CA GLU A 168 -7.99 -18.14 -5.97
C GLU A 168 -7.01 -17.91 -4.81
N SER A 169 -5.71 -18.04 -5.11
CA SER A 169 -4.66 -17.78 -4.11
C SER A 169 -4.32 -16.28 -4.11
N VAL A 170 -4.39 -15.67 -2.93
CA VAL A 170 -3.94 -14.29 -2.72
C VAL A 170 -2.90 -14.29 -1.61
N LYS A 171 -1.73 -13.74 -1.90
CA LYS A 171 -0.60 -13.72 -0.97
C LYS A 171 -0.09 -12.31 -0.76
N VAL A 172 0.22 -11.97 0.50
CA VAL A 172 0.94 -10.74 0.88
C VAL A 172 2.25 -11.16 1.54
N ILE A 173 3.37 -10.63 1.05
CA ILE A 173 4.70 -10.90 1.59
C ILE A 173 5.34 -9.59 2.04
N PHE A 174 5.78 -9.53 3.29
CA PHE A 174 6.55 -8.41 3.82
C PHE A 174 8.04 -8.76 3.82
N GLY A 175 8.84 -8.03 3.04
CA GLY A 175 10.28 -8.16 2.97
C GLY A 175 10.98 -7.60 4.22
N SER A 176 12.29 -7.73 4.25
CA SER A 176 13.11 -7.16 5.33
C SER A 176 13.05 -5.63 5.29
N PRO A 177 12.98 -4.97 6.47
CA PRO A 177 12.97 -3.51 6.54
C PRO A 177 14.23 -2.90 5.92
N ILE A 178 14.05 -1.85 5.11
CA ILE A 178 15.12 -0.96 4.67
C ILE A 178 15.12 0.22 5.61
N PHE A 179 16.13 0.34 6.45
CA PHE A 179 16.29 1.48 7.35
C PHE A 179 16.91 2.63 6.57
N THR A 180 16.44 3.85 6.84
CA THR A 180 16.89 5.06 6.14
C THR A 180 17.35 6.12 7.13
N SER A 181 18.28 6.97 6.69
CA SER A 181 18.81 8.11 7.42
C SER A 181 18.83 9.37 6.56
N SER A 182 18.91 10.54 7.17
CA SER A 182 18.86 11.84 6.48
C SER A 182 19.99 12.07 5.46
N GLY A 183 21.06 11.27 5.52
CA GLY A 183 22.19 11.33 4.58
C GLY A 183 22.06 10.42 3.35
N ASP A 184 21.03 9.59 3.27
CA ASP A 184 20.88 8.61 2.20
C ASP A 184 20.52 9.28 0.86
N ASN A 185 21.00 8.67 -0.24
CA ASN A 185 20.63 9.09 -1.58
C ASN A 185 19.23 8.57 -1.96
N ILE A 186 18.37 9.46 -2.42
CA ILE A 186 16.98 9.12 -2.77
C ILE A 186 16.91 8.09 -3.91
N ASP A 187 17.78 8.20 -4.91
CA ASP A 187 17.76 7.30 -6.07
C ASP A 187 18.25 5.91 -5.68
N ASP A 188 19.27 5.83 -4.83
CA ASP A 188 19.79 4.56 -4.33
C ASP A 188 18.74 3.83 -3.48
N ILE A 189 18.07 4.53 -2.56
CA ILE A 189 16.99 3.96 -1.75
C ILE A 189 15.79 3.57 -2.61
N THR A 190 15.46 4.35 -3.64
CA THR A 190 14.41 3.99 -4.60
C THR A 190 14.75 2.70 -5.34
N ALA A 191 15.96 2.62 -5.90
CA ALA A 191 16.43 1.44 -6.62
C ALA A 191 16.49 0.20 -5.71
N LEU A 192 17.00 0.36 -4.48
CA LEU A 192 17.03 -0.71 -3.49
C LEU A 192 15.61 -1.20 -3.14
N THR A 193 14.68 -0.27 -2.92
CA THR A 193 13.28 -0.63 -2.63
C THR A 193 12.68 -1.47 -3.75
N MET A 194 12.83 -1.05 -5.00
CA MET A 194 12.30 -1.79 -6.15
C MET A 194 12.99 -3.15 -6.32
N LYS A 195 14.28 -3.23 -6.10
CA LYS A 195 15.03 -4.50 -6.10
C LYS A 195 14.51 -5.48 -5.05
N GLU A 196 14.27 -4.99 -3.83
CA GLU A 196 13.75 -5.85 -2.75
C GLU A 196 12.29 -6.27 -3.01
N ILE A 197 11.44 -5.40 -3.60
CA ILE A 197 10.10 -5.80 -4.05
C ILE A 197 10.20 -6.92 -5.10
N LYS A 198 11.09 -6.76 -6.11
CA LYS A 198 11.27 -7.75 -7.17
C LYS A 198 11.65 -9.13 -6.65
N LYS A 199 12.49 -9.21 -5.61
CA LYS A 199 12.88 -10.49 -4.97
C LYS A 199 11.71 -11.22 -4.29
N LEU A 200 10.63 -10.51 -3.93
CA LEU A 200 9.46 -11.11 -3.29
C LEU A 200 8.45 -11.63 -4.31
N LEU A 201 8.57 -11.21 -5.56
CA LEU A 201 7.68 -11.59 -6.65
C LEU A 201 8.12 -12.89 -7.31
N PRO A 202 7.21 -13.67 -7.90
CA PRO A 202 7.57 -14.83 -8.73
C PRO A 202 8.45 -14.43 -9.92
N GLU A 203 9.23 -15.38 -10.43
CA GLU A 203 10.14 -15.14 -11.58
C GLU A 203 9.41 -14.76 -12.87
N ASP A 204 8.18 -15.22 -13.00
CA ASP A 204 7.29 -15.00 -14.15
C ASP A 204 6.37 -13.78 -13.99
N TYR A 205 6.68 -12.93 -13.03
CA TYR A 205 5.88 -11.74 -12.70
C TYR A 205 6.06 -10.61 -13.71
#